data_3f4312af0d673a960f5f1bea4cde2faf
#
_entry.id   3f4312af0d673a960f5f1bea4cde2faf
#
_cell.length_a   1.000
_cell.length_b   1.000
_cell.length_c   1.000
_cell.angle_alpha   90.00
_cell.angle_beta   90.00
_cell.angle_gamma   90.00
#
_symmetry.space_group_name_H-M   'P 1'
#
loop_
_entity.id
_entity.type
_entity.pdbx_description
1 polymer ?
#
loop_
_entity_poly.entity_id
_entity_poly.type
_entity_poly.pdbx_seq_one_letter_code
_entity_poly.pdbx_strand_id
1 'polypeptide(L)'
;MKVGIVGSGMVGSAAAYAMLLHGSASDLVLVDYNPELAKAQAEDILHAAPFANPVRVRAAGYEGLKGSRVVVISAGVNQKPGETRIQLLERN
;
A
#
# COMPACT_ATOMS: atom_id res chain seq x y z
N MET A 1 -5.84 -14.16 -5.13
CA MET A 1 -6.43 -13.37 -4.03
C MET A 1 -6.10 -11.90 -4.25
N LYS A 2 -7.10 -11.05 -4.14
CA LYS A 2 -6.92 -9.60 -4.23
C LYS A 2 -6.71 -9.01 -2.85
N VAL A 3 -5.68 -8.18 -2.72
CA VAL A 3 -5.34 -7.50 -1.47
C VAL A 3 -5.29 -6.00 -1.73
N GLY A 4 -5.97 -5.24 -0.89
CA GLY A 4 -5.91 -3.79 -0.91
C GLY A 4 -4.97 -3.28 0.17
N ILE A 5 -4.21 -2.23 -0.14
CA ILE A 5 -3.32 -1.58 0.81
C ILE A 5 -3.68 -0.10 0.83
N VAL A 6 -4.16 0.38 1.96
CA VAL A 6 -4.49 1.79 2.16
C VAL A 6 -3.34 2.45 2.89
N GLY A 7 -2.73 3.42 2.24
CA GLY A 7 -1.51 4.06 2.71
C GLY A 7 -0.30 3.47 2.01
N SER A 8 0.31 4.25 1.11
CA SER A 8 1.45 3.80 0.29
C SER A 8 2.77 4.34 0.80
N GLY A 9 2.86 4.66 2.09
CA GLY A 9 4.11 5.03 2.73
C GLY A 9 5.04 3.83 2.88
N MET A 10 6.07 3.97 3.70
CA MET A 10 7.11 2.94 3.82
C MET A 10 6.56 1.59 4.26
N VAL A 11 5.66 1.57 5.24
CA VAL A 11 5.10 0.31 5.76
C VAL A 11 4.20 -0.35 4.73
N GLY A 12 3.30 0.41 4.10
CA GLY A 12 2.39 -0.12 3.08
C GLY A 12 3.15 -0.66 1.87
N SER A 13 4.15 0.07 1.41
CA SER A 13 4.97 -0.35 0.28
C SER A 13 5.79 -1.58 0.59
N ALA A 14 6.35 -1.67 1.80
CA ALA A 14 7.10 -2.84 2.23
C ALA A 14 6.20 -4.08 2.31
N ALA A 15 4.98 -3.92 2.82
CA ALA A 15 4.01 -5.02 2.87
C ALA A 15 3.64 -5.50 1.47
N ALA A 16 3.39 -4.56 0.55
CA ALA A 16 3.08 -4.89 -0.84
C ALA A 16 4.22 -5.65 -1.51
N TYR A 17 5.44 -5.20 -1.31
CA TYR A 17 6.62 -5.84 -1.87
C TYR A 17 6.80 -7.26 -1.32
N ALA A 18 6.61 -7.43 -0.02
CA ALA A 18 6.70 -8.74 0.61
C ALA A 18 5.65 -9.71 0.05
N MET A 19 4.42 -9.24 -0.14
CA MET A 19 3.35 -10.06 -0.72
C MET A 19 3.65 -10.45 -2.16
N LEU A 20 4.25 -9.54 -2.92
CA LEU A 20 4.69 -9.83 -4.29
C LEU A 20 5.72 -10.96 -4.30
N LEU A 21 6.77 -10.84 -3.47
CA LEU A 21 7.85 -11.83 -3.43
C LEU A 21 7.38 -13.21 -2.97
N HIS A 22 6.46 -13.25 -2.02
CA HIS A 22 5.93 -14.50 -1.51
C HIS A 22 4.81 -15.09 -2.36
N GLY A 23 4.30 -14.35 -3.33
CA GLY A 23 3.19 -14.78 -4.14
C GLY A 23 1.88 -14.90 -3.35
N SER A 24 1.76 -14.15 -2.25
CA SER A 24 0.58 -14.22 -1.39
C SER A 24 -0.67 -13.61 -2.02
N ALA A 25 -0.50 -12.74 -3.00
CA ALA A 25 -1.60 -12.08 -3.68
C ALA A 25 -1.39 -12.12 -5.19
N SER A 26 -2.48 -12.21 -5.93
CA SER A 26 -2.45 -12.14 -7.40
C SER A 26 -2.83 -10.75 -7.92
N ASP A 27 -3.42 -9.93 -7.09
CA ASP A 27 -3.84 -8.57 -7.44
C ASP A 27 -3.61 -7.68 -6.21
N LEU A 28 -2.72 -6.71 -6.33
CA LEU A 28 -2.42 -5.73 -5.28
C LEU A 28 -2.92 -4.36 -5.72
N VAL A 29 -3.74 -3.76 -4.89
CA VAL A 29 -4.29 -2.42 -5.14
C VAL A 29 -3.78 -1.48 -4.07
N LEU A 30 -3.05 -0.45 -4.46
CA LEU A 30 -2.53 0.57 -3.56
C LEU A 30 -3.43 1.80 -3.62
N VAL A 31 -3.87 2.24 -2.47
CA VAL A 31 -4.73 3.42 -2.32
C VAL A 31 -4.05 4.38 -1.36
N ASP A 32 -3.93 5.64 -1.75
CA ASP A 32 -3.38 6.69 -0.90
C ASP A 32 -4.16 7.97 -1.18
N TYR A 33 -4.30 8.83 -0.16
CA TYR A 33 -4.90 10.14 -0.37
C TYR A 33 -4.05 10.98 -1.35
N ASN A 34 -2.79 10.63 -1.53
CA ASN A 34 -1.92 11.19 -2.56
C ASN A 34 -1.83 10.19 -3.71
N PRO A 35 -2.62 10.37 -4.80
CA PRO A 35 -2.63 9.41 -5.91
C PRO A 35 -1.29 9.27 -6.62
N GLU A 36 -0.50 10.34 -6.65
CA GLU A 36 0.82 10.31 -7.28
C GLU A 36 1.76 9.38 -6.53
N LEU A 37 1.70 9.39 -5.20
CA LEU A 37 2.51 8.49 -4.39
C LEU A 37 2.11 7.03 -4.61
N ALA A 38 0.82 6.74 -4.61
CA ALA A 38 0.32 5.38 -4.84
C ALA A 38 0.77 4.88 -6.21
N LYS A 39 0.68 5.73 -7.23
CA LYS A 39 1.08 5.37 -8.59
C LYS A 39 2.57 5.09 -8.67
N ALA A 40 3.40 5.95 -8.07
CA ALA A 40 4.84 5.78 -8.08
C ALA A 40 5.25 4.48 -7.37
N GLN A 41 4.65 4.18 -6.24
CA GLN A 41 4.94 2.96 -5.50
C GLN A 41 4.49 1.72 -6.26
N ALA A 42 3.34 1.77 -6.91
CA ALA A 42 2.85 0.65 -7.72
C ALA A 42 3.80 0.36 -8.87
N GLU A 43 4.30 1.39 -9.55
CA GLU A 43 5.27 1.22 -10.64
C GLU A 43 6.58 0.63 -10.15
N ASP A 44 7.10 1.09 -9.02
CA ASP A 44 8.34 0.56 -8.45
C ASP A 44 8.21 -0.93 -8.09
N ILE A 45 7.10 -1.29 -7.47
CA ILE A 45 6.82 -2.68 -7.10
C ILE A 45 6.69 -3.55 -8.35
N LEU A 46 6.00 -3.05 -9.37
CA LEU A 46 5.81 -3.77 -10.61
C LEU A 46 7.13 -4.00 -11.34
N HIS A 47 8.06 -3.06 -11.27
CA HIS A 47 9.38 -3.21 -11.87
C HIS A 47 10.22 -4.31 -11.19
N ALA A 48 9.92 -4.64 -9.95
CA ALA A 48 10.57 -5.73 -9.24
C ALA A 48 9.95 -7.10 -9.55
N ALA A 49 8.81 -7.11 -10.26
CA ALA A 49 8.03 -8.31 -10.51
C ALA A 49 8.53 -9.28 -11.59
N PRO A 50 9.46 -8.93 -12.52
CA PRO A 50 9.80 -9.83 -13.64
C PRO A 50 10.21 -11.23 -13.25
N PHE A 51 10.72 -11.41 -12.03
CA PHE A 51 11.19 -12.70 -11.55
C PHE A 51 10.30 -13.28 -10.46
N ALA A 52 9.15 -12.65 -10.19
CA ALA A 52 8.19 -13.10 -9.19
C ALA A 52 7.02 -13.82 -9.87
N ASN A 53 6.09 -14.33 -9.06
CA ASN A 53 4.85 -14.90 -9.57
C ASN A 53 4.04 -13.83 -10.30
N PRO A 54 3.21 -14.20 -11.29
CA PRO A 54 2.35 -13.23 -11.97
C PRO A 54 1.44 -12.50 -10.99
N VAL A 55 1.60 -11.21 -10.88
CA VAL A 55 0.83 -10.36 -9.97
C VAL A 55 0.47 -9.06 -10.70
N ARG A 56 -0.77 -8.61 -10.51
CA ARG A 56 -1.18 -7.29 -10.95
C ARG A 56 -0.96 -6.32 -9.79
N VAL A 57 -0.27 -5.23 -10.06
CA VAL A 57 -0.04 -4.17 -9.08
C VAL A 57 -0.52 -2.86 -9.68
N ARG A 58 -1.44 -2.19 -9.01
CA ARG A 58 -2.00 -0.94 -9.52
C ARG A 58 -2.35 0.01 -8.40
N ALA A 59 -2.33 1.29 -8.73
CA ALA A 59 -2.86 2.33 -7.87
C ALA A 59 -4.31 2.61 -8.26
N ALA A 60 -5.14 2.91 -7.27
CA ALA A 60 -6.54 3.23 -7.50
C ALA A 60 -7.06 4.12 -6.37
N GLY A 61 -8.28 4.62 -6.52
CA GLY A 61 -9.02 5.22 -5.42
C GLY A 61 -9.67 4.14 -4.56
N TYR A 62 -10.44 4.54 -3.58
CA TYR A 62 -11.07 3.59 -2.65
C TYR A 62 -12.00 2.61 -3.35
N GLU A 63 -12.60 3.01 -4.47
CA GLU A 63 -13.45 2.13 -5.27
C GLU A 63 -12.69 0.91 -5.80
N GLY A 64 -11.38 1.03 -5.95
CA GLY A 64 -10.54 -0.08 -6.39
C GLY A 64 -10.39 -1.19 -5.36
N LEU A 65 -10.79 -0.95 -4.11
CA LEU A 65 -10.73 -1.96 -3.05
C LEU A 65 -11.87 -2.98 -3.16
N LYS A 66 -12.87 -2.73 -3.97
CA LYS A 66 -14.00 -3.64 -4.11
C LYS A 66 -13.51 -5.02 -4.52
N GLY A 67 -14.00 -6.03 -3.85
CA GLY A 67 -13.60 -7.41 -4.13
C GLY A 67 -12.32 -7.86 -3.45
N SER A 68 -11.66 -6.99 -2.67
CA SER A 68 -10.48 -7.39 -1.91
C SER A 68 -10.83 -8.38 -0.80
N ARG A 69 -10.05 -9.42 -0.68
CA ARG A 69 -10.22 -10.40 0.39
C ARG A 69 -9.62 -9.91 1.70
N VAL A 70 -8.56 -9.10 1.60
CA VAL A 70 -7.88 -8.51 2.74
C VAL A 70 -7.56 -7.07 2.39
N VAL A 71 -7.74 -6.18 3.34
CA VAL A 71 -7.31 -4.78 3.22
C VAL A 71 -6.37 -4.48 4.38
N VAL A 72 -5.17 -4.06 4.06
CA VAL A 72 -4.18 -3.64 5.04
C VAL A 72 -4.21 -2.12 5.12
N ILE A 73 -4.40 -1.58 6.30
CA ILE A 73 -4.46 -0.14 6.51
C ILE A 73 -3.20 0.29 7.26
N SER A 74 -2.36 1.05 6.57
CA SER A 74 -1.15 1.62 7.15
C SER A 74 -1.15 3.15 7.01
N ALA A 75 -2.31 3.73 6.75
CA ALA A 75 -2.46 5.17 6.61
C ALA A 75 -2.33 5.86 7.96
N GLY A 76 -1.76 7.06 7.94
CA GLY A 76 -1.63 7.89 9.12
C GLY A 76 -0.82 9.12 8.77
N VAL A 77 -0.71 10.06 9.70
CA VAL A 77 0.10 11.26 9.52
C VAL A 77 1.47 11.06 10.17
N ASN A 78 2.48 11.70 9.58
CA ASN A 78 3.82 11.66 10.14
C ASN A 78 3.87 12.45 11.45
N GLN A 79 4.67 11.96 12.39
CA GLN A 79 4.92 12.64 13.65
C GLN A 79 5.66 13.96 13.38
N LYS A 80 5.15 15.05 13.93
CA LYS A 80 5.79 16.37 13.80
C LYS A 80 6.94 16.48 14.78
N PRO A 81 7.97 17.28 14.48
CA PRO A 81 9.03 17.56 15.45
C PRO A 81 8.46 18.06 16.77
N GLY A 82 8.90 17.45 17.87
CA GLY A 82 8.42 17.79 19.21
C GLY A 82 7.06 17.21 19.58
N GLU A 83 6.39 16.53 18.67
CA GLU A 83 5.09 15.92 18.90
C GLU A 83 5.27 14.56 19.60
N THR A 84 4.40 14.28 20.60
CA THR A 84 4.39 12.98 21.24
C THR A 84 3.57 11.99 20.40
N ARG A 85 3.78 10.69 20.68
CA ARG A 85 3.00 9.64 20.03
C ARG A 85 1.51 9.76 20.34
N ILE A 86 1.15 10.22 21.53
CA ILE A 86 -0.25 10.42 21.91
C ILE A 86 -0.87 11.50 21.06
N GLN A 87 -0.17 12.62 20.87
CA GLN A 87 -0.63 13.70 20.00
C GLN A 87 -0.78 13.24 18.56
N LEU A 88 0.14 12.42 18.07
CA LEU A 88 0.06 11.84 16.74
C LEU A 88 -1.19 10.97 16.58
N LEU A 89 -1.50 10.14 17.58
CA LEU A 89 -2.69 9.29 17.55
C LEU A 89 -3.98 10.10 17.52
N GLU A 90 -4.02 11.25 18.18
CA GLU A 90 -5.18 12.13 18.15
C GLU A 90 -5.42 12.73 16.75
N ARG A 91 -4.39 12.92 15.94
CA ARG A 91 -4.50 13.46 14.58
C ARG A 91 -4.86 12.39 13.54
N ASN A 92 -4.62 11.15 13.84
CA ASN A 92 -4.97 10.07 12.94
C ASN A 92 -6.48 9.72 13.04
#